data_5b19d2744f3356a1395ea23d439959d8
#
_entry.id   5b19d2744f3356a1395ea23d439959d8
#
_cell.length_a   1.000
_cell.length_b   1.000
_cell.length_c   1.000
_cell.angle_alpha   90.00
_cell.angle_beta   90.00
_cell.angle_gamma   90.00
#
_symmetry.space_group_name_H-M   'P 1'
#
loop_
_entity.id
_entity.type
_entity.pdbx_description
1 polymer ?
#
loop_
_entity_poly.entity_id
_entity_poly.type
_entity_poly.pdbx_seq_one_letter_code
_entity_poly.pdbx_strand_id
1 'polypeptide(L)'
;MQLTKRTIHKGTKIEYSSKELLFLAMSGQPYRGTLYVNFTSLGETIDLVAFKKYITSLRAVKLNAEDVAYEVYKTIKESIEVDDLGIVVDLSARGGLQQRLAYGEVFSPVIKQNIFQIN
;
A
#
# COMPACT_ATOMS: atom_id res chain seq x y z
N MET A 1 8.61 -12.22 1.29
CA MET A 1 8.34 -11.98 2.72
C MET A 1 6.87 -12.26 3.00
N GLN A 2 6.58 -12.96 4.07
CA GLN A 2 5.20 -13.17 4.50
C GLN A 2 4.91 -12.33 5.74
N LEU A 3 3.77 -11.67 5.73
CA LEU A 3 3.30 -10.87 6.85
C LEU A 3 2.56 -11.77 7.84
N THR A 4 2.73 -11.50 9.12
CA THR A 4 1.99 -12.20 10.17
C THR A 4 0.50 -11.88 10.03
N LYS A 5 -0.33 -12.90 10.08
CA LYS A 5 -1.77 -12.76 9.91
C LYS A 5 -2.54 -12.95 11.21
N ARG A 6 -3.75 -12.45 11.23
CA ARG A 6 -4.67 -12.58 12.35
C ARG A 6 -6.03 -13.01 11.82
N THR A 7 -6.82 -13.64 12.69
CA THR A 7 -8.18 -14.04 12.36
C THR A 7 -9.13 -12.85 12.53
N ILE A 8 -10.07 -12.71 11.62
CA ILE A 8 -11.08 -11.65 11.64
C ILE A 8 -12.36 -12.21 11.00
N HIS A 9 -13.48 -11.55 11.22
CA HIS A 9 -14.74 -11.98 10.61
C HIS A 9 -14.67 -11.89 9.09
N LYS A 10 -15.05 -12.98 8.43
CA LYS A 10 -15.14 -13.02 6.96
C LYS A 10 -16.11 -11.95 6.48
N GLY A 11 -15.76 -11.27 5.40
CA GLY A 11 -16.57 -10.21 4.82
C GLY A 11 -16.28 -8.82 5.37
N THR A 12 -15.40 -8.71 6.36
CA THR A 12 -15.01 -7.38 6.86
C THR A 12 -14.26 -6.65 5.78
N LYS A 13 -14.68 -5.43 5.48
CA LYS A 13 -13.98 -4.54 4.55
C LYS A 13 -12.98 -3.72 5.34
N ILE A 14 -11.73 -3.75 4.90
CA ILE A 14 -10.61 -3.14 5.62
C ILE A 14 -9.94 -2.13 4.72
N GLU A 15 -9.63 -0.98 5.29
CA GLU A 15 -8.84 0.07 4.64
C GLU A 15 -7.73 0.51 5.59
N TYR A 16 -6.50 0.49 5.08
CA TYR A 16 -5.35 1.02 5.80
C TYR A 16 -4.79 2.21 5.03
N SER A 17 -4.25 3.19 5.75
CA SER A 17 -3.43 4.22 5.15
C SER A 17 -2.22 4.48 6.03
N SER A 18 -1.08 4.75 5.40
CA SER A 18 0.16 5.06 6.11
C SER A 18 0.88 6.18 5.36
N LYS A 19 1.22 7.23 6.10
CA LYS A 19 2.04 8.34 5.57
C LYS A 19 3.53 8.06 5.72
N GLU A 20 3.90 6.86 6.18
CA GLU A 20 5.29 6.49 6.44
C GLU A 20 5.96 5.82 5.25
N LEU A 21 5.32 5.82 4.09
CA LEU A 21 5.90 5.22 2.89
C LEU A 21 7.14 6.00 2.47
N LEU A 22 8.26 5.29 2.43
CA LEU A 22 9.53 5.80 1.94
C LEU A 22 10.28 4.64 1.31
N PHE A 23 10.73 4.83 0.08
CA PHE A 23 11.58 3.85 -0.60
C PHE A 23 12.60 4.60 -1.44
N LEU A 24 13.57 3.88 -1.99
CA LEU A 24 14.63 4.49 -2.78
C LEU A 24 14.35 4.26 -4.28
N ALA A 25 14.47 5.33 -5.06
CA ALA A 25 14.50 5.21 -6.52
C ALA A 25 15.73 4.41 -6.94
N MET A 26 15.76 3.97 -8.19
CA MET A 26 16.94 3.25 -8.71
C MET A 26 18.21 4.10 -8.64
N SER A 27 18.08 5.43 -8.69
CA SER A 27 19.18 6.37 -8.50
C SER A 27 19.67 6.49 -7.05
N GLY A 28 18.92 5.90 -6.10
CA GLY A 28 19.20 6.03 -4.66
C GLY A 28 18.53 7.20 -4.00
N GLN A 29 17.81 8.04 -4.73
CA GLN A 29 17.08 9.17 -4.13
C GLN A 29 15.79 8.66 -3.46
N PRO A 30 15.42 9.24 -2.29
CA PRO A 30 14.22 8.78 -1.58
C PRO A 30 12.94 9.31 -2.24
N TYR A 31 11.93 8.45 -2.30
CA TYR A 31 10.55 8.80 -2.58
C TYR A 31 9.73 8.69 -1.30
N ARG A 32 8.91 9.70 -1.04
CA ARG A 32 7.99 9.72 0.10
C ARG A 32 6.57 9.79 -0.39
N GLY A 33 5.65 9.23 0.40
CA GLY A 33 4.24 9.32 0.06
C GLY A 33 3.35 8.64 1.06
N THR A 34 2.12 8.41 0.63
CA THR A 34 1.12 7.71 1.42
C THR A 34 0.75 6.41 0.71
N LEU A 35 0.70 5.33 1.49
CA LEU A 35 0.25 4.03 1.03
C LEU A 35 -1.17 3.80 1.49
N TYR A 36 -2.03 3.40 0.56
CA TYR A 36 -3.41 2.99 0.85
C TYR A 36 -3.59 1.54 0.46
N VAL A 37 -4.21 0.77 1.34
CA VAL A 37 -4.49 -0.65 1.10
C VAL A 37 -5.94 -0.90 1.45
N ASN A 38 -6.66 -1.61 0.59
CA ASN A 38 -7.99 -2.07 0.91
C ASN A 38 -8.18 -3.52 0.52
N PHE A 39 -9.02 -4.21 1.23
CA PHE A 39 -9.43 -5.56 0.87
C PHE A 39 -10.69 -5.99 1.63
N THR A 40 -11.31 -7.07 1.15
CA THR A 40 -12.39 -7.75 1.86
C THR A 40 -11.83 -9.03 2.45
N SER A 41 -11.97 -9.21 3.75
CA SER A 41 -11.42 -10.37 4.44
C SER A 41 -12.17 -11.65 4.07
N LEU A 42 -11.41 -12.72 3.85
CA LEU A 42 -11.94 -14.09 3.75
C LEU A 42 -11.72 -14.86 5.05
N GLY A 43 -11.53 -14.14 6.17
CA GLY A 43 -11.30 -14.70 7.49
C GLY A 43 -9.96 -14.32 8.08
N GLU A 44 -9.11 -13.64 7.31
CA GLU A 44 -7.77 -13.24 7.74
C GLU A 44 -7.54 -11.76 7.52
N THR A 45 -6.68 -11.18 8.32
CA THR A 45 -6.17 -9.82 8.14
C THR A 45 -4.70 -9.79 8.52
N ILE A 46 -4.04 -8.67 8.26
CA ILE A 46 -2.62 -8.51 8.55
C ILE A 46 -2.47 -8.00 9.98
N ASP A 47 -1.54 -8.58 10.73
CA ASP A 47 -1.14 -8.02 12.02
C ASP A 47 -0.56 -6.62 11.81
N LEU A 48 -1.09 -5.63 12.53
CA LEU A 48 -0.70 -4.23 12.30
C LEU A 48 0.77 -3.96 12.62
N VAL A 49 1.32 -4.61 13.65
CA VAL A 49 2.74 -4.44 13.98
C VAL A 49 3.61 -4.99 12.85
N ALA A 50 3.25 -6.16 12.33
CA ALA A 50 3.96 -6.75 11.20
C ALA A 50 3.86 -5.85 9.95
N PHE A 51 2.69 -5.28 9.70
CA PHE A 51 2.49 -4.40 8.56
C PHE A 51 3.31 -3.12 8.66
N LYS A 52 3.35 -2.51 9.84
CA LYS A 52 4.19 -1.33 10.08
C LYS A 52 5.67 -1.64 9.86
N LYS A 53 6.14 -2.79 10.32
CA LYS A 53 7.52 -3.21 10.09
C LYS A 53 7.81 -3.42 8.62
N TYR A 54 6.86 -3.99 7.88
CA TYR A 54 6.99 -4.18 6.44
C TYR A 54 7.13 -2.84 5.72
N ILE A 55 6.25 -1.88 6.02
CA ILE A 55 6.32 -0.55 5.40
C ILE A 55 7.67 0.11 5.69
N THR A 56 8.14 0.02 6.93
CA THR A 56 9.44 0.56 7.30
C THR A 56 10.58 -0.12 6.56
N SER A 57 10.45 -1.42 6.28
CA SER A 57 11.50 -2.16 5.56
C SER A 57 11.69 -1.68 4.13
N LEU A 58 10.67 -1.05 3.53
CA LEU A 58 10.78 -0.53 2.17
C LEU A 58 11.80 0.60 2.06
N ARG A 59 12.16 1.23 3.17
CA ARG A 59 13.16 2.31 3.21
C ARG A 59 14.53 1.88 2.71
N ALA A 60 14.84 0.60 2.76
CA ALA A 60 16.10 0.06 2.30
C ALA A 60 16.02 -0.56 0.90
N VAL A 61 14.87 -0.46 0.24
CA VAL A 61 14.61 -1.13 -1.03
C VAL A 61 14.64 -0.12 -2.17
N LYS A 62 15.36 -0.47 -3.23
CA LYS A 62 15.36 0.32 -4.48
C LYS A 62 14.30 -0.22 -5.42
N LEU A 63 13.36 0.64 -5.81
CA LEU A 63 12.25 0.28 -6.68
C LEU A 63 11.96 1.42 -7.64
N ASN A 64 11.47 1.08 -8.81
CA ASN A 64 10.82 2.07 -9.66
C ASN A 64 9.48 2.44 -9.03
N ALA A 65 9.11 3.70 -9.10
CA ALA A 65 7.83 4.15 -8.54
C ALA A 65 6.67 3.33 -9.09
N GLU A 66 6.74 2.97 -10.38
CA GLU A 66 5.71 2.20 -11.06
C GLU A 66 5.53 0.79 -10.52
N ASP A 67 6.53 0.26 -9.82
CA ASP A 67 6.52 -1.13 -9.33
C ASP A 67 6.10 -1.25 -7.86
N VAL A 68 6.04 -0.15 -7.12
CA VAL A 68 5.80 -0.20 -5.67
C VAL A 68 4.42 -0.74 -5.35
N ALA A 69 3.39 -0.25 -6.04
CA ALA A 69 2.02 -0.70 -5.77
C ALA A 69 1.87 -2.20 -6.02
N TYR A 70 2.48 -2.71 -7.08
CA TYR A 70 2.46 -4.15 -7.38
C TYR A 70 3.23 -4.95 -6.34
N GLU A 71 4.37 -4.45 -5.89
CA GLU A 71 5.18 -5.13 -4.88
C GLU A 71 4.42 -5.28 -3.56
N VAL A 72 3.73 -4.24 -3.12
CA VAL A 72 2.91 -4.30 -1.92
C VAL A 72 1.73 -5.26 -2.12
N TYR A 73 1.07 -5.18 -3.28
CA TYR A 73 -0.02 -6.08 -3.64
C TYR A 73 0.42 -7.54 -3.55
N LYS A 74 1.54 -7.86 -4.17
CA LYS A 74 2.10 -9.21 -4.20
C LYS A 74 2.40 -9.72 -2.78
N THR A 75 3.03 -8.90 -1.96
CA THR A 75 3.39 -9.27 -0.59
C THR A 75 2.15 -9.60 0.24
N ILE A 76 1.11 -8.79 0.12
CA ILE A 76 -0.14 -9.02 0.85
C ILE A 76 -0.84 -10.28 0.33
N LYS A 77 -0.90 -10.43 -0.99
CA LYS A 77 -1.57 -11.57 -1.63
C LYS A 77 -0.92 -12.89 -1.25
N GLU A 78 0.39 -12.90 -1.07
CA GLU A 78 1.13 -14.09 -0.64
C GLU A 78 0.99 -14.37 0.85
N SER A 79 0.57 -13.39 1.64
CA SER A 79 0.53 -13.49 3.10
C SER A 79 -0.84 -13.89 3.64
N ILE A 80 -1.92 -13.39 3.04
CA ILE A 80 -3.29 -13.62 3.53
C ILE A 80 -4.24 -13.87 2.36
N GLU A 81 -5.34 -14.55 2.68
CA GLU A 81 -6.43 -14.76 1.72
C GLU A 81 -7.43 -13.63 1.83
N VAL A 82 -7.58 -12.88 0.74
CA VAL A 82 -8.47 -11.72 0.68
C VAL A 82 -9.09 -11.61 -0.70
N ASP A 83 -10.23 -10.92 -0.76
CA ASP A 83 -10.84 -10.48 -2.00
C ASP A 83 -10.68 -8.97 -2.14
N ASP A 84 -10.84 -8.47 -3.36
CA ASP A 84 -10.91 -7.04 -3.67
C ASP A 84 -9.69 -6.28 -3.15
N LEU A 85 -8.51 -6.89 -3.26
CA LEU A 85 -7.27 -6.25 -2.82
C LEU A 85 -6.89 -5.12 -3.77
N GLY A 86 -6.76 -3.92 -3.22
CA GLY A 86 -6.34 -2.73 -3.94
C GLY A 86 -5.25 -1.98 -3.21
N ILE A 87 -4.31 -1.46 -3.98
CA ILE A 87 -3.19 -0.68 -3.47
C ILE A 87 -3.15 0.64 -4.19
N VAL A 88 -2.99 1.72 -3.45
CA VAL A 88 -2.71 3.05 -4.03
C VAL A 88 -1.46 3.61 -3.36
N VAL A 89 -0.56 4.10 -4.19
CA VAL A 89 0.64 4.78 -3.74
C VAL A 89 0.56 6.22 -4.23
N ASP A 90 0.45 7.16 -3.30
CA ASP A 90 0.37 8.59 -3.61
C ASP A 90 1.68 9.23 -3.20
N LEU A 91 2.53 9.48 -4.19
CA LEU A 91 3.87 9.99 -3.95
C LEU A 91 3.89 11.51 -3.91
N SER A 92 4.73 12.07 -3.03
CA SER A 92 4.93 13.50 -2.95
C SER A 92 5.49 14.04 -4.26
N ALA A 93 5.07 15.26 -4.62
CA ALA A 93 5.51 15.89 -5.86
C ALA A 93 7.02 16.07 -5.90
N ARG A 94 7.60 15.79 -7.06
CA ARG A 94 9.04 16.00 -7.33
C ARG A 94 9.19 16.66 -8.69
N GLY A 95 9.98 17.71 -8.72
CA GLY A 95 10.20 18.45 -9.96
C GLY A 95 8.91 18.99 -10.58
N GLY A 96 7.92 19.31 -9.75
CA GLY A 96 6.62 19.79 -10.22
C GLY A 96 5.65 18.68 -10.65
N LEU A 97 6.05 17.41 -10.56
CA LEU A 97 5.22 16.28 -10.97
C LEU A 97 4.83 15.44 -9.77
N GLN A 98 3.54 15.22 -9.59
CA GLN A 98 3.03 14.29 -8.59
C GLN A 98 2.57 13.00 -9.28
N GLN A 99 2.92 11.84 -8.68
CA GLN A 99 2.51 10.54 -9.18
C GLN A 99 1.58 9.84 -8.20
N ARG A 100 0.58 9.22 -8.76
CA ARG A 100 -0.31 8.30 -8.03
C ARG A 100 -0.42 7.03 -8.84
N LEU A 101 -0.20 5.91 -8.16
CA LEU A 101 -0.16 4.60 -8.79
C LEU A 101 -1.13 3.68 -8.08
N ALA A 102 -1.93 2.96 -8.84
CA ALA A 102 -2.92 2.06 -8.28
C ALA A 102 -2.79 0.68 -8.92
N TYR A 103 -2.99 -0.35 -8.13
CA TYR A 103 -2.99 -1.73 -8.60
C TYR A 103 -4.06 -2.53 -7.89
N GLY A 104 -4.78 -3.37 -8.64
CA GLY A 104 -5.83 -4.21 -8.09
C GLY A 104 -7.18 -3.50 -8.00
N GLU A 105 -7.99 -3.91 -7.04
CA GLU A 105 -9.37 -3.46 -6.86
C GLU A 105 -9.44 -2.35 -5.81
N VAL A 106 -9.25 -1.11 -6.21
CA VAL A 106 -9.33 0.01 -5.27
C VAL A 106 -10.78 0.26 -4.86
N PHE A 107 -10.99 0.28 -3.53
CA PHE A 107 -12.34 0.48 -2.98
C PHE A 107 -12.84 1.90 -3.24
N SER A 108 -13.44 2.31 -2.44
CA SER A 108 -14.38 3.34 -2.27
C SER A 108 -13.96 4.66 -2.90
N PRO A 109 -14.94 5.42 -3.35
CA PRO A 109 -14.73 6.80 -3.77
C PRO A 109 -14.08 7.68 -2.71
N VAL A 110 -14.21 7.32 -1.42
CA VAL A 110 -13.63 8.12 -0.32
C VAL A 110 -12.10 8.15 -0.42
N ILE A 111 -11.46 6.98 -0.58
CA ILE A 111 -10.01 6.95 -0.77
C ILE A 111 -9.63 7.69 -2.04
N LYS A 112 -10.35 7.46 -3.14
CA LYS A 112 -10.07 8.12 -4.41
C LYS A 112 -10.20 9.64 -4.30
N GLN A 113 -11.23 10.12 -3.62
CA GLN A 113 -11.43 11.56 -3.43
C GLN A 113 -10.28 12.19 -2.65
N ASN A 114 -9.86 11.54 -1.57
CA ASN A 114 -8.76 12.06 -0.75
C ASN A 114 -7.43 12.07 -1.52
N ILE A 115 -7.20 11.05 -2.34
CA ILE A 115 -5.97 10.93 -3.14
C ILE A 115 -5.92 11.98 -4.24
N PHE A 116 -7.05 12.21 -4.91
CA PHE A 116 -7.11 13.10 -6.05
C PHE A 116 -7.51 14.52 -5.73
N GLN A 117 -7.63 14.84 -4.45
CA GLN A 117 -7.91 16.19 -4.02
C GLN A 117 -6.63 17.01 -4.13
N ILE A 118 -6.65 17.98 -5.03
CA ILE A 118 -5.51 18.87 -5.24
C ILE A 118 -5.77 20.14 -4.45
N ASN A 119 -4.88 20.44 -3.52
CA ASN A 119 -4.90 21.67 -2.78
C ASN A 119 -3.75 22.55 -3.17
#